data_9698b8d039ace35a505fff5da0d3a050
#
_entry.id   9698b8d039ace35a505fff5da0d3a050
#
_cell.length_a   1.000
_cell.length_b   1.000
_cell.length_c   1.000
_cell.angle_alpha   90.00
_cell.angle_beta   90.00
_cell.angle_gamma   90.00
#
_symmetry.space_group_name_H-M   'P 1'
#
loop_
_entity.id
_entity.type
_entity.pdbx_description
1 polymer ?
#
loop_
_entity_poly.entity_id
_entity_poly.type
_entity_poly.pdbx_seq_one_letter_code
_entity_poly.pdbx_strand_id
1 'polypeptide(L)'
;MKMATCIRKVASEEFGVSRGRRSEDKDTWWWNDDVQKALKEKKDCFRCLYLDRSADNIEKYKMAKKAAKRAVGEARGRAYEDLYQRLGTKEGERDIYKMAKIRERKTRDIGQVKCIKDGAGQLLVKDEEIKHRWREYFDKLFNGENESSTIELNDSFDETSMRFVRRIQESEVKEALKRMKGGKAMGPDCIPIEVWKGLGDIAIVWLTKLFNLIFRANKMPEEWRRSILVPIFKNKGDVQSCTNYRGIKLMSHTMKLWERVIEHRLRRMTSVTKNQFGFMPGRSTMEAIFLVRQLMERYREQKKDLHMVFIDLEKAYDKIPRNVMWWALEKHKVPAKYITLIKDMYNNVVTSVRTSDVDTDDFPIKIGLHQGSALSPYLFALVMDEVTRGIQGDIPWCMLFADDVVLVDDSRTGVNRKLELWRQTLESKGFRLSRTKTEYMMCGFSTTRCEEEVSLDGQVVPQKDTFRYLGSMLQDDGGIDEDVNHRIKAGWMKWRQASGILCDKRVPQKLKGKFYRTAVRPAMLYGAECWPTKRRHVQQLGVAEMLMLRWMCGHTRKD
;
A
#
# COMPACT_ATOMS: atom_id res chain seq x y z
N MET A 1 -10.82 -18.02 20.87
CA MET A 1 -9.97 -19.25 20.86
C MET A 1 -10.70 -20.46 20.28
N LYS A 2 -11.77 -20.97 20.88
CA LYS A 2 -12.41 -22.24 20.47
C LYS A 2 -12.73 -22.36 18.96
N MET A 3 -13.24 -21.32 18.30
CA MET A 3 -13.65 -21.41 16.89
C MET A 3 -12.49 -21.44 15.90
N ALA A 4 -11.51 -20.57 16.03
CA ALA A 4 -10.32 -20.59 15.16
C ALA A 4 -9.55 -21.90 15.31
N THR A 5 -9.48 -22.42 16.53
CA THR A 5 -8.90 -23.73 16.83
C THR A 5 -9.73 -24.86 16.24
N CYS A 6 -11.05 -24.79 16.35
CA CYS A 6 -11.97 -25.77 15.76
C CYS A 6 -11.87 -25.77 14.23
N ILE A 7 -11.91 -24.61 13.58
CA ILE A 7 -11.76 -24.50 12.11
C ILE A 7 -10.42 -25.11 11.68
N ARG A 8 -9.31 -24.80 12.37
CA ARG A 8 -7.99 -25.36 12.04
C ARG A 8 -7.92 -26.86 12.28
N LYS A 9 -8.52 -27.35 13.35
CA LYS A 9 -8.57 -28.77 13.67
C LYS A 9 -9.33 -29.54 12.59
N VAL A 10 -10.56 -29.14 12.29
CA VAL A 10 -11.37 -29.75 11.22
C VAL A 10 -10.67 -29.66 9.87
N ALA A 11 -10.10 -28.50 9.52
CA ALA A 11 -9.36 -28.35 8.28
C ALA A 11 -8.12 -29.27 8.21
N SER A 12 -7.42 -29.50 9.34
CA SER A 12 -6.28 -30.40 9.38
C SER A 12 -6.69 -31.87 9.32
N GLU A 13 -7.82 -32.22 9.88
CA GLU A 13 -8.40 -33.56 9.85
C GLU A 13 -8.90 -33.93 8.44
N GLU A 14 -9.64 -33.01 7.78
CA GLU A 14 -10.24 -33.27 6.47
C GLU A 14 -9.25 -33.08 5.29
N PHE A 15 -8.35 -32.08 5.37
CA PHE A 15 -7.45 -31.74 4.26
C PHE A 15 -5.98 -32.04 4.54
N GLY A 16 -5.67 -32.55 5.72
CA GLY A 16 -4.31 -32.76 6.19
C GLY A 16 -3.54 -31.46 6.46
N VAL A 17 -2.39 -31.57 7.09
CA VAL A 17 -1.48 -30.44 7.31
C VAL A 17 -0.43 -30.44 6.21
N SER A 18 -0.55 -29.55 5.23
CA SER A 18 0.59 -29.28 4.39
C SER A 18 1.66 -28.60 5.26
N ARG A 19 2.76 -29.28 5.50
CA ARG A 19 3.97 -28.59 5.98
C ARG A 19 4.30 -27.57 4.92
N GLY A 20 3.98 -26.30 5.18
CA GLY A 20 4.26 -25.21 4.28
C GLY A 20 5.72 -25.33 3.85
N ARG A 21 5.98 -25.71 2.60
CA ARG A 21 7.33 -25.65 2.07
C ARG A 21 7.80 -24.23 2.31
N ARG A 22 8.95 -24.09 2.99
CA ARG A 22 9.66 -22.82 3.07
C ARG A 22 9.57 -22.16 1.71
N SER A 23 9.34 -20.86 1.68
CA SER A 23 9.13 -20.03 0.47
C SER A 23 10.30 -20.02 -0.52
N GLU A 24 11.19 -20.99 -0.44
CA GLU A 24 12.20 -21.24 -1.45
C GLU A 24 11.51 -21.94 -2.62
N ASP A 25 11.39 -21.20 -3.72
CA ASP A 25 10.96 -21.65 -5.04
C ASP A 25 9.49 -22.03 -5.24
N LYS A 26 8.63 -21.03 -5.23
CA LYS A 26 7.30 -21.12 -5.87
C LYS A 26 7.36 -21.29 -7.41
N ASP A 27 8.53 -21.42 -7.98
CA ASP A 27 8.78 -21.62 -9.40
C ASP A 27 8.87 -23.09 -9.82
N THR A 28 8.65 -24.04 -8.89
CA THR A 28 8.78 -25.50 -9.12
C THR A 28 7.44 -26.19 -9.41
N TRP A 29 6.42 -25.46 -9.86
CA TRP A 29 5.14 -26.04 -10.29
C TRP A 29 5.28 -27.07 -11.44
N TRP A 30 6.40 -27.04 -12.16
CA TRP A 30 6.79 -27.97 -13.21
C TRP A 30 7.64 -29.15 -12.68
N TRP A 31 7.93 -29.20 -11.38
CA TRP A 31 8.73 -30.25 -10.77
C TRP A 31 7.96 -31.55 -10.69
N ASN A 32 8.56 -32.64 -11.15
CA ASN A 32 7.98 -33.96 -11.13
C ASN A 32 8.98 -35.00 -10.56
N ASP A 33 8.53 -36.25 -10.43
CA ASP A 33 9.33 -37.33 -9.86
C ASP A 33 10.57 -37.62 -10.69
N ASP A 34 10.52 -37.49 -12.02
CA ASP A 34 11.69 -37.72 -12.89
C ASP A 34 12.80 -36.72 -12.60
N VAL A 35 12.45 -35.46 -12.41
CA VAL A 35 13.41 -34.41 -12.00
C VAL A 35 14.00 -34.72 -10.63
N GLN A 36 13.17 -35.21 -9.70
CA GLN A 36 13.61 -35.54 -8.36
C GLN A 36 14.60 -36.71 -8.35
N LYS A 37 14.32 -37.76 -9.14
CA LYS A 37 15.21 -38.91 -9.33
C LYS A 37 16.56 -38.50 -9.93
N ALA A 38 16.54 -37.76 -11.03
CA ALA A 38 17.75 -37.32 -11.72
C ALA A 38 18.62 -36.38 -10.84
N LEU A 39 18.02 -35.55 -10.00
CA LEU A 39 18.76 -34.71 -9.06
C LEU A 39 19.32 -35.50 -7.87
N LYS A 40 18.61 -36.52 -7.40
CA LYS A 40 19.13 -37.43 -6.37
C LYS A 40 20.36 -38.15 -6.87
N GLU A 41 20.27 -38.77 -8.05
CA GLU A 41 21.41 -39.46 -8.70
C GLU A 41 22.61 -38.52 -8.88
N LYS A 42 22.40 -37.32 -9.38
CA LYS A 42 23.47 -36.31 -9.48
C LYS A 42 24.11 -36.00 -8.11
N LYS A 43 23.31 -35.91 -7.03
CA LYS A 43 23.83 -35.66 -5.67
C LYS A 43 24.65 -36.85 -5.18
N ASP A 44 24.22 -38.07 -5.45
CA ASP A 44 24.89 -39.27 -5.03
C ASP A 44 26.22 -39.44 -5.79
N CYS A 45 26.25 -39.24 -7.11
CA CYS A 45 27.47 -39.17 -7.89
C CYS A 45 28.44 -38.06 -7.43
N PHE A 46 27.90 -36.89 -7.01
CA PHE A 46 28.74 -35.83 -6.45
C PHE A 46 29.36 -36.21 -5.13
N ARG A 47 28.66 -36.96 -4.27
CA ARG A 47 29.18 -37.45 -2.99
C ARG A 47 30.33 -38.46 -3.25
N CYS A 48 30.16 -39.40 -4.20
CA CYS A 48 31.21 -40.33 -4.59
C CYS A 48 32.44 -39.58 -5.12
N LEU A 49 32.25 -38.60 -5.99
CA LEU A 49 33.32 -37.75 -6.52
C LEU A 49 34.05 -36.95 -5.43
N TYR A 50 33.32 -36.52 -4.39
CA TYR A 50 33.90 -35.77 -3.27
C TYR A 50 34.79 -36.67 -2.39
N LEU A 51 34.38 -37.95 -2.21
CA LEU A 51 35.12 -38.93 -1.42
C LEU A 51 36.32 -39.53 -2.19
N ASP A 52 36.14 -39.77 -3.49
CA ASP A 52 37.17 -40.33 -4.36
C ASP A 52 37.12 -39.64 -5.74
N ARG A 53 38.21 -38.93 -6.08
CA ARG A 53 38.37 -38.17 -7.35
C ARG A 53 38.89 -39.01 -8.49
N SER A 54 38.51 -40.29 -8.56
CA SER A 54 38.86 -41.16 -9.68
C SER A 54 38.29 -40.65 -11.01
N ALA A 55 38.93 -41.04 -12.13
CA ALA A 55 38.47 -40.68 -13.48
C ALA A 55 37.03 -41.18 -13.74
N ASP A 56 36.69 -42.36 -13.23
CA ASP A 56 35.38 -43.00 -13.32
C ASP A 56 34.30 -42.18 -12.58
N ASN A 57 34.58 -41.71 -11.36
CA ASN A 57 33.66 -40.87 -10.60
C ASN A 57 33.45 -39.49 -11.24
N ILE A 58 34.48 -38.93 -11.87
CA ILE A 58 34.36 -37.67 -12.64
C ILE A 58 33.40 -37.86 -13.82
N GLU A 59 33.53 -38.97 -14.55
CA GLU A 59 32.70 -39.26 -15.71
C GLU A 59 31.25 -39.55 -15.30
N LYS A 60 31.02 -40.38 -14.28
CA LYS A 60 29.70 -40.65 -13.71
C LYS A 60 28.98 -39.35 -13.28
N TYR A 61 29.71 -38.44 -12.61
CA TYR A 61 29.14 -37.16 -12.24
C TYR A 61 28.81 -36.28 -13.44
N LYS A 62 29.65 -36.23 -14.48
CA LYS A 62 29.38 -35.50 -15.73
C LYS A 62 28.11 -36.02 -16.41
N MET A 63 27.95 -37.35 -16.49
CA MET A 63 26.77 -37.99 -17.07
C MET A 63 25.50 -37.68 -16.26
N ALA A 64 25.54 -37.87 -14.95
CA ALA A 64 24.42 -37.56 -14.06
C ALA A 64 24.06 -36.06 -14.07
N LYS A 65 25.04 -35.17 -14.16
CA LYS A 65 24.82 -33.71 -14.33
C LYS A 65 24.13 -33.40 -15.65
N LYS A 66 24.50 -34.04 -16.76
CA LYS A 66 23.87 -33.88 -18.08
C LYS A 66 22.43 -34.42 -18.07
N ALA A 67 22.20 -35.60 -17.49
CA ALA A 67 20.90 -36.22 -17.32
C ALA A 67 19.96 -35.35 -16.48
N ALA A 68 20.42 -34.84 -15.35
CA ALA A 68 19.65 -33.92 -14.51
C ALA A 68 19.29 -32.62 -15.24
N LYS A 69 20.20 -32.03 -16.01
CA LYS A 69 19.93 -30.82 -16.82
C LYS A 69 18.89 -31.10 -17.90
N ARG A 70 18.93 -32.29 -18.53
CA ARG A 70 17.96 -32.72 -19.53
C ARG A 70 16.57 -32.92 -18.92
N ALA A 71 16.47 -33.69 -17.82
CA ALA A 71 15.19 -33.93 -17.12
C ALA A 71 14.51 -32.64 -16.67
N VAL A 72 15.28 -31.68 -16.14
CA VAL A 72 14.78 -30.34 -15.79
C VAL A 72 14.27 -29.60 -17.01
N GLY A 73 15.01 -29.62 -18.13
CA GLY A 73 14.61 -28.98 -19.39
C GLY A 73 13.31 -29.52 -19.96
N GLU A 74 13.18 -30.86 -19.99
CA GLU A 74 12.01 -31.56 -20.52
C GLU A 74 10.77 -31.36 -19.64
N ALA A 75 10.89 -31.51 -18.32
CA ALA A 75 9.80 -31.29 -17.39
C ALA A 75 9.29 -29.85 -17.45
N ARG A 76 10.21 -28.89 -17.51
CA ARG A 76 9.87 -27.47 -17.68
C ARG A 76 9.20 -27.20 -19.04
N GLY A 77 9.71 -27.78 -20.12
CA GLY A 77 9.13 -27.68 -21.47
C GLY A 77 7.68 -28.17 -21.50
N ARG A 78 7.42 -29.39 -21.00
CA ARG A 78 6.10 -29.99 -20.93
C ARG A 78 5.10 -29.16 -20.12
N ALA A 79 5.50 -28.71 -18.94
CA ALA A 79 4.64 -27.91 -18.09
C ALA A 79 4.31 -26.52 -18.68
N TYR A 80 5.27 -25.89 -19.38
CA TYR A 80 4.98 -24.66 -20.11
C TYR A 80 4.09 -24.92 -21.32
N GLU A 81 4.25 -26.01 -22.06
CA GLU A 81 3.40 -26.38 -23.20
C GLU A 81 1.93 -26.54 -22.77
N ASP A 82 1.69 -27.29 -21.70
CA ASP A 82 0.36 -27.46 -21.10
C ASP A 82 -0.25 -26.11 -20.66
N LEU A 83 0.57 -25.23 -20.07
CA LEU A 83 0.15 -23.87 -19.72
C LEU A 83 -0.24 -23.07 -20.97
N TYR A 84 0.57 -23.12 -22.04
CA TYR A 84 0.27 -22.38 -23.27
C TYR A 84 -1.00 -22.91 -23.97
N GLN A 85 -1.24 -24.20 -23.98
CA GLN A 85 -2.48 -24.78 -24.53
C GLN A 85 -3.71 -24.29 -23.76
N ARG A 86 -3.62 -24.16 -22.43
CA ARG A 86 -4.70 -23.64 -21.58
C ARG A 86 -4.97 -22.14 -21.73
N LEU A 87 -4.02 -21.35 -22.24
CA LEU A 87 -4.20 -19.89 -22.40
C LEU A 87 -5.38 -19.52 -23.32
N GLY A 88 -5.86 -20.44 -24.16
CA GLY A 88 -7.07 -20.24 -24.99
C GLY A 88 -8.39 -20.31 -24.21
N THR A 89 -8.39 -20.74 -22.95
CA THR A 89 -9.60 -20.93 -22.13
C THR A 89 -9.83 -19.73 -21.20
N LYS A 90 -11.09 -19.60 -20.68
CA LYS A 90 -11.41 -18.56 -19.67
C LYS A 90 -10.56 -18.67 -18.38
N GLU A 91 -10.14 -19.88 -18.03
CA GLU A 91 -9.29 -20.13 -16.86
C GLU A 91 -7.85 -19.74 -17.14
N GLY A 92 -7.33 -20.03 -18.33
CA GLY A 92 -6.00 -19.65 -18.78
C GLY A 92 -5.81 -18.13 -18.90
N GLU A 93 -6.87 -17.36 -19.14
CA GLU A 93 -6.79 -15.90 -19.10
C GLU A 93 -6.31 -15.37 -17.74
N ARG A 94 -6.64 -16.03 -16.63
CA ARG A 94 -6.16 -15.67 -15.29
C ARG A 94 -4.70 -16.06 -15.09
N ASP A 95 -4.26 -17.13 -15.74
CA ASP A 95 -2.90 -17.64 -15.58
C ASP A 95 -1.87 -16.73 -16.26
N ILE A 96 -2.27 -15.95 -17.28
CA ILE A 96 -1.36 -14.97 -17.91
C ILE A 96 -0.88 -13.90 -16.92
N TYR A 97 -1.74 -13.44 -16.03
CA TYR A 97 -1.37 -12.47 -15.00
C TYR A 97 -0.46 -13.09 -13.92
N LYS A 98 -0.68 -14.37 -13.59
CA LYS A 98 0.21 -15.10 -12.69
C LYS A 98 1.59 -15.28 -13.33
N MET A 99 1.64 -15.65 -14.60
CA MET A 99 2.87 -15.84 -15.36
C MET A 99 3.65 -14.51 -15.50
N ALA A 100 2.96 -13.40 -15.78
CA ALA A 100 3.58 -12.07 -15.79
C ALA A 100 4.25 -11.76 -14.46
N LYS A 101 3.54 -12.02 -13.37
CA LYS A 101 4.04 -11.76 -12.01
C LYS A 101 5.21 -12.67 -11.62
N ILE A 102 5.20 -13.94 -12.07
CA ILE A 102 6.31 -14.87 -11.85
C ILE A 102 7.54 -14.40 -12.64
N ARG A 103 7.37 -14.04 -13.92
CA ARG A 103 8.47 -13.57 -14.77
C ARG A 103 9.03 -12.24 -14.29
N GLU A 104 8.17 -11.30 -13.86
CA GLU A 104 8.61 -10.04 -13.24
C GLU A 104 9.45 -10.29 -11.98
N ARG A 105 9.03 -11.22 -11.12
CA ARG A 105 9.79 -11.56 -9.89
C ARG A 105 11.18 -12.11 -10.19
N LYS A 106 11.34 -12.86 -11.29
CA LYS A 106 12.64 -13.39 -11.71
C LYS A 106 13.61 -12.33 -12.21
N THR A 107 13.10 -11.21 -12.72
CA THR A 107 13.92 -10.07 -13.17
C THR A 107 14.28 -9.10 -12.04
N ARG A 108 13.72 -9.29 -10.85
CA ARG A 108 14.08 -8.52 -9.67
C ARG A 108 15.25 -9.22 -8.95
N ASP A 109 16.43 -8.63 -9.01
CA ASP A 109 17.63 -9.10 -8.29
C ASP A 109 17.46 -9.11 -6.77
N ILE A 110 16.44 -8.44 -6.24
CA ILE A 110 16.21 -8.26 -4.81
C ILE A 110 14.84 -8.83 -4.45
N GLY A 111 14.79 -10.14 -4.24
CA GLY A 111 13.58 -10.83 -3.73
C GLY A 111 13.35 -10.60 -2.23
N GLN A 112 14.41 -10.58 -1.45
CA GLN A 112 14.42 -10.29 -0.01
C GLN A 112 15.73 -9.60 0.35
N VAL A 113 15.64 -8.55 1.15
CA VAL A 113 16.83 -7.89 1.68
C VAL A 113 17.42 -8.78 2.77
N LYS A 114 18.56 -9.40 2.45
CA LYS A 114 19.29 -10.28 3.36
C LYS A 114 20.17 -9.55 4.36
N CYS A 115 20.37 -8.23 4.17
CA CYS A 115 21.26 -7.43 5.01
C CYS A 115 20.60 -6.06 5.25
N ILE A 116 20.74 -5.53 6.45
CA ILE A 116 20.17 -4.24 6.86
C ILE A 116 21.23 -3.43 7.57
N LYS A 117 21.20 -2.12 7.44
CA LYS A 117 22.09 -1.21 8.16
C LYS A 117 21.57 -0.93 9.58
N ASP A 118 22.47 -0.90 10.51
CA ASP A 118 22.22 -0.42 11.87
C ASP A 118 22.03 1.11 11.93
N GLY A 119 21.95 1.68 13.15
CA GLY A 119 21.85 3.13 13.35
C GLY A 119 23.09 3.91 12.95
N ALA A 120 24.25 3.27 12.93
CA ALA A 120 25.54 3.85 12.54
C ALA A 120 25.87 3.66 11.05
N GLY A 121 25.01 2.96 10.29
CA GLY A 121 25.22 2.70 8.87
C GLY A 121 26.01 1.43 8.58
N GLN A 122 26.38 0.63 9.61
CA GLN A 122 27.08 -0.63 9.46
C GLN A 122 26.14 -1.74 9.00
N LEU A 123 26.60 -2.61 8.10
CA LEU A 123 25.80 -3.67 7.52
C LEU A 123 25.67 -4.87 8.47
N LEU A 124 24.47 -5.21 8.84
CA LEU A 124 24.12 -6.38 9.62
C LEU A 124 23.82 -7.56 8.67
N VAL A 125 24.44 -8.71 8.93
CA VAL A 125 24.35 -9.92 8.09
C VAL A 125 23.74 -11.09 8.85
N LYS A 126 23.89 -11.14 10.19
CA LYS A 126 23.36 -12.24 11.00
C LYS A 126 21.85 -12.05 11.22
N ASP A 127 21.09 -13.11 11.06
CA ASP A 127 19.62 -13.10 11.15
C ASP A 127 19.11 -12.55 12.49
N GLU A 128 19.76 -12.86 13.61
CA GLU A 128 19.39 -12.37 14.93
C GLU A 128 19.61 -10.84 15.07
N GLU A 129 20.71 -10.31 14.52
CA GLU A 129 20.99 -8.87 14.51
C GLU A 129 19.97 -8.12 13.62
N ILE A 130 19.63 -8.68 12.46
CA ILE A 130 18.62 -8.14 11.54
C ILE A 130 17.24 -8.13 12.21
N LYS A 131 16.88 -9.23 12.88
CA LYS A 131 15.64 -9.36 13.65
C LYS A 131 15.56 -8.33 14.76
N HIS A 132 16.64 -8.19 15.55
CA HIS A 132 16.75 -7.18 16.60
C HIS A 132 16.60 -5.76 16.05
N ARG A 133 17.28 -5.45 14.94
CA ARG A 133 17.23 -4.13 14.29
C ARG A 133 15.85 -3.76 13.78
N TRP A 134 15.10 -4.69 13.19
CA TRP A 134 13.71 -4.47 12.78
C TRP A 134 12.80 -4.19 13.98
N ARG A 135 12.95 -4.97 15.05
CA ARG A 135 12.19 -4.77 16.28
C ARG A 135 12.48 -3.39 16.87
N GLU A 136 13.75 -3.04 17.06
CA GLU A 136 14.21 -1.75 17.57
C GLU A 136 13.62 -0.57 16.77
N TYR A 137 13.70 -0.65 15.44
CA TYR A 137 13.19 0.42 14.57
C TYR A 137 11.70 0.64 14.72
N PHE A 138 10.89 -0.43 14.70
CA PHE A 138 9.44 -0.29 14.83
C PHE A 138 8.99 -0.04 16.27
N ASP A 139 9.69 -0.57 17.26
CA ASP A 139 9.42 -0.28 18.65
C ASP A 139 9.63 1.21 18.94
N LYS A 140 10.76 1.76 18.50
CA LYS A 140 11.02 3.21 18.59
C LYS A 140 9.99 4.05 17.82
N LEU A 141 9.49 3.55 16.68
CA LEU A 141 8.47 4.25 15.89
C LEU A 141 7.11 4.34 16.62
N PHE A 142 6.69 3.25 17.30
CA PHE A 142 5.37 3.15 17.92
C PHE A 142 5.34 3.41 19.44
N ASN A 143 6.51 3.50 20.08
CA ASN A 143 6.64 3.65 21.54
C ASN A 143 7.65 4.71 21.95
N GLY A 144 8.38 5.31 20.99
CA GLY A 144 9.32 6.40 21.28
C GLY A 144 8.60 7.60 21.91
N GLU A 145 9.32 8.34 22.73
CA GLU A 145 8.80 9.53 23.40
C GLU A 145 8.25 10.52 22.37
N ASN A 146 6.95 10.63 22.35
CA ASN A 146 6.29 11.82 21.83
C ASN A 146 6.09 12.74 23.02
N GLU A 147 6.37 14.01 22.87
CA GLU A 147 6.03 15.11 23.80
C GLU A 147 4.50 15.24 23.99
N SER A 148 3.78 14.14 23.80
CA SER A 148 2.34 14.03 23.74
C SER A 148 1.63 14.21 25.10
N SER A 149 2.39 14.29 26.19
CA SER A 149 1.85 14.50 27.54
C SER A 149 1.38 15.95 27.81
N THR A 150 1.72 16.89 26.93
CA THR A 150 1.40 18.32 27.08
C THR A 150 0.42 18.87 26.03
N ILE A 151 -0.21 18.00 25.24
CA ILE A 151 -1.19 18.47 24.24
C ILE A 151 -2.44 18.96 24.99
N GLU A 152 -2.61 20.28 25.04
CA GLU A 152 -3.83 20.89 25.56
C GLU A 152 -5.00 20.61 24.61
N LEU A 153 -5.90 19.76 25.06
CA LEU A 153 -7.19 19.50 24.42
C LEU A 153 -8.23 20.29 25.21
N ASN A 154 -8.90 21.23 24.55
CA ASN A 154 -10.01 21.96 25.19
C ASN A 154 -11.11 20.96 25.56
N ASP A 155 -11.18 20.61 26.83
CA ASP A 155 -12.23 19.80 27.42
C ASP A 155 -13.52 20.60 27.50
N SER A 156 -14.30 20.60 26.46
CA SER A 156 -15.72 20.82 26.59
C SER A 156 -16.40 19.46 26.61
N PHE A 157 -16.56 18.89 27.81
CA PHE A 157 -17.53 17.83 28.04
C PHE A 157 -18.92 18.40 27.83
N ASP A 158 -19.31 18.51 26.59
CA ASP A 158 -20.71 18.61 26.24
C ASP A 158 -21.31 17.22 26.47
N GLU A 159 -22.44 17.11 27.17
CA GLU A 159 -23.08 15.84 27.50
C GLU A 159 -23.09 14.93 26.27
N THR A 160 -22.24 13.91 26.29
CA THR A 160 -22.10 12.95 25.22
C THR A 160 -23.48 12.39 24.90
N SER A 161 -24.00 12.75 23.76
CA SER A 161 -25.32 12.40 23.28
C SER A 161 -25.59 10.90 23.52
N MET A 162 -26.47 10.59 24.48
CA MET A 162 -27.00 9.24 24.71
C MET A 162 -27.90 8.83 23.53
N ARG A 163 -27.33 8.80 22.31
CA ARG A 163 -28.04 8.29 21.16
C ARG A 163 -28.22 6.79 21.33
N PHE A 164 -29.47 6.34 21.19
CA PHE A 164 -29.77 4.91 21.17
C PHE A 164 -29.01 4.22 20.06
N VAL A 165 -28.20 3.23 20.43
CA VAL A 165 -27.36 2.49 19.49
C VAL A 165 -27.93 1.08 19.32
N ARG A 166 -28.46 0.82 18.12
CA ARG A 166 -29.08 -0.49 17.81
C ARG A 166 -28.05 -1.62 17.70
N ARG A 167 -28.53 -2.84 17.93
CA ARG A 167 -27.74 -4.09 17.71
C ARG A 167 -27.28 -4.22 16.26
N ILE A 168 -26.18 -4.93 16.06
CA ILE A 168 -25.67 -5.28 14.73
C ILE A 168 -26.59 -6.29 14.08
N GLN A 169 -26.91 -6.05 12.81
CA GLN A 169 -27.80 -6.90 12.01
C GLN A 169 -27.01 -7.74 11.01
N GLU A 170 -27.57 -8.89 10.63
CA GLU A 170 -26.98 -9.81 9.66
C GLU A 170 -26.71 -9.15 8.29
N SER A 171 -27.58 -8.23 7.87
CA SER A 171 -27.40 -7.45 6.65
C SER A 171 -26.10 -6.61 6.64
N GLU A 172 -25.71 -6.07 7.79
CA GLU A 172 -24.47 -5.26 7.93
C GLU A 172 -23.24 -6.18 7.84
N VAL A 173 -23.30 -7.35 8.46
CA VAL A 173 -22.22 -8.35 8.39
C VAL A 173 -22.09 -8.92 6.98
N LYS A 174 -23.22 -9.22 6.31
CA LYS A 174 -23.26 -9.68 4.92
C LYS A 174 -22.63 -8.67 3.97
N GLU A 175 -22.98 -7.40 4.12
CA GLU A 175 -22.40 -6.33 3.30
C GLU A 175 -20.89 -6.13 3.59
N ALA A 176 -20.47 -6.18 4.85
CA ALA A 176 -19.05 -6.12 5.22
C ALA A 176 -18.27 -7.30 4.60
N LEU A 177 -18.81 -8.52 4.66
CA LEU A 177 -18.19 -9.72 4.10
C LEU A 177 -18.07 -9.65 2.57
N LYS A 178 -19.09 -9.12 1.88
CA LYS A 178 -19.09 -8.90 0.44
C LYS A 178 -17.95 -7.97 -0.01
N ARG A 179 -17.68 -6.91 0.76
CA ARG A 179 -16.60 -5.94 0.48
C ARG A 179 -15.19 -6.48 0.73
N MET A 180 -15.04 -7.58 1.46
CA MET A 180 -13.72 -8.18 1.70
C MET A 180 -13.20 -8.87 0.43
N LYS A 181 -11.97 -8.53 0.03
CA LYS A 181 -11.32 -9.16 -1.14
C LYS A 181 -10.61 -10.45 -0.73
N GLY A 182 -10.81 -11.52 -1.51
CA GLY A 182 -10.08 -12.77 -1.37
C GLY A 182 -8.58 -12.67 -1.76
N GLY A 183 -7.82 -13.73 -1.47
CA GLY A 183 -6.39 -13.84 -1.81
C GLY A 183 -5.49 -12.88 -1.05
N LYS A 184 -5.91 -12.40 0.12
CA LYS A 184 -5.13 -11.51 0.98
C LYS A 184 -4.38 -12.29 2.05
N ALA A 185 -3.21 -11.76 2.46
CA ALA A 185 -2.42 -12.34 3.54
C ALA A 185 -3.22 -12.40 4.85
N MET A 186 -3.11 -13.52 5.53
CA MET A 186 -3.81 -13.80 6.79
C MET A 186 -3.11 -13.11 7.96
N GLY A 187 -3.88 -12.87 9.02
CA GLY A 187 -3.36 -12.45 10.31
C GLY A 187 -2.82 -13.62 11.15
N PRO A 188 -2.55 -13.38 12.46
CA PRO A 188 -2.00 -14.40 13.36
C PRO A 188 -2.89 -15.63 13.56
N ASP A 189 -4.21 -15.49 13.34
CA ASP A 189 -5.18 -16.58 13.43
C ASP A 189 -5.12 -17.56 12.25
N CYS A 190 -4.41 -17.20 11.18
CA CYS A 190 -4.28 -17.99 9.95
C CYS A 190 -5.62 -18.37 9.29
N ILE A 191 -6.71 -17.62 9.53
CA ILE A 191 -8.01 -17.86 8.90
C ILE A 191 -8.14 -16.99 7.66
N PRO A 192 -8.16 -17.57 6.44
CA PRO A 192 -8.42 -16.81 5.22
C PRO A 192 -9.87 -16.34 5.16
N ILE A 193 -10.11 -15.22 4.48
CA ILE A 193 -11.47 -14.66 4.34
C ILE A 193 -12.40 -15.60 3.55
N GLU A 194 -11.83 -16.45 2.72
CA GLU A 194 -12.53 -17.45 1.91
C GLU A 194 -13.30 -18.44 2.76
N VAL A 195 -12.82 -18.77 3.95
CA VAL A 195 -13.55 -19.63 4.91
C VAL A 195 -14.88 -19.00 5.28
N TRP A 196 -14.87 -17.72 5.67
CA TRP A 196 -16.09 -17.01 6.03
C TRP A 196 -17.05 -16.86 4.84
N LYS A 197 -16.51 -16.65 3.63
CA LYS A 197 -17.31 -16.58 2.40
C LYS A 197 -17.89 -17.93 2.00
N GLY A 198 -17.14 -19.02 2.18
CA GLY A 198 -17.56 -20.37 1.86
C GLY A 198 -18.64 -20.91 2.78
N LEU A 199 -18.62 -20.51 4.06
CA LEU A 199 -19.66 -20.90 5.05
C LEU A 199 -20.99 -20.15 4.86
N GLY A 200 -21.05 -19.12 4.00
CA GLY A 200 -22.29 -18.44 3.62
C GLY A 200 -23.09 -17.88 4.80
N ASP A 201 -24.39 -18.17 4.84
CA ASP A 201 -25.31 -17.64 5.85
C ASP A 201 -24.99 -18.16 7.27
N ILE A 202 -24.43 -19.35 7.43
CA ILE A 202 -23.98 -19.87 8.73
C ILE A 202 -22.94 -18.95 9.34
N ALA A 203 -21.96 -18.50 8.54
CA ALA A 203 -20.96 -17.54 8.99
C ALA A 203 -21.59 -16.20 9.38
N ILE A 204 -22.56 -15.72 8.62
CA ILE A 204 -23.22 -14.43 8.86
C ILE A 204 -23.95 -14.46 10.21
N VAL A 205 -24.74 -15.49 10.48
CA VAL A 205 -25.47 -15.64 11.75
C VAL A 205 -24.48 -15.71 12.92
N TRP A 206 -23.45 -16.53 12.80
CA TRP A 206 -22.46 -16.69 13.85
C TRP A 206 -21.66 -15.41 14.12
N LEU A 207 -21.16 -14.77 13.06
CA LEU A 207 -20.43 -13.49 13.16
C LEU A 207 -21.31 -12.39 13.76
N THR A 208 -22.60 -12.34 13.41
CA THR A 208 -23.55 -11.38 13.99
C THR A 208 -23.71 -11.58 15.48
N LYS A 209 -23.82 -12.84 15.94
CA LYS A 209 -23.87 -13.17 17.38
C LYS A 209 -22.58 -12.73 18.08
N LEU A 210 -21.41 -13.06 17.54
CA LEU A 210 -20.10 -12.66 18.07
C LEU A 210 -19.99 -11.13 18.16
N PHE A 211 -20.31 -10.42 17.10
CA PHE A 211 -20.22 -8.96 17.06
C PHE A 211 -21.19 -8.30 18.04
N ASN A 212 -22.38 -8.85 18.24
CA ASN A 212 -23.30 -8.35 19.27
C ASN A 212 -22.81 -8.65 20.69
N LEU A 213 -22.09 -9.74 20.93
CA LEU A 213 -21.43 -9.99 22.21
C LEU A 213 -20.32 -8.97 22.49
N ILE A 214 -19.45 -8.71 21.53
CA ILE A 214 -18.40 -7.68 21.60
C ILE A 214 -19.04 -6.30 21.83
N PHE A 215 -20.08 -5.99 21.07
CA PHE A 215 -20.81 -4.73 21.17
C PHE A 215 -21.44 -4.53 22.56
N ARG A 216 -22.00 -5.58 23.17
CA ARG A 216 -22.56 -5.53 24.51
C ARG A 216 -21.48 -5.38 25.58
N ALA A 217 -20.43 -6.19 25.49
CA ALA A 217 -19.36 -6.25 26.47
C ALA A 217 -18.37 -5.08 26.40
N ASN A 218 -18.35 -4.29 25.32
CA ASN A 218 -17.32 -3.29 25.02
C ASN A 218 -15.90 -3.86 25.01
N LYS A 219 -15.75 -5.16 24.77
CA LYS A 219 -14.46 -5.83 24.82
C LYS A 219 -14.32 -6.80 23.67
N MET A 220 -13.25 -6.64 22.89
CA MET A 220 -12.93 -7.55 21.81
C MET A 220 -12.17 -8.79 22.31
N PRO A 221 -12.13 -9.91 21.55
CA PRO A 221 -11.31 -11.06 21.87
C PRO A 221 -9.82 -10.71 22.00
N GLU A 222 -9.14 -11.27 23.00
CA GLU A 222 -7.71 -10.99 23.25
C GLU A 222 -6.81 -11.37 22.05
N GLU A 223 -7.17 -12.41 21.29
CA GLU A 223 -6.42 -12.83 20.10
C GLU A 223 -6.39 -11.78 18.99
N TRP A 224 -7.35 -10.84 18.99
CA TRP A 224 -7.37 -9.76 18.00
C TRP A 224 -6.42 -8.63 18.34
N ARG A 225 -5.89 -8.59 19.56
CA ARG A 225 -4.88 -7.61 19.99
C ARG A 225 -3.51 -7.86 19.37
N ARG A 226 -3.29 -9.06 18.83
CA ARG A 226 -2.04 -9.45 18.20
C ARG A 226 -2.08 -9.22 16.69
N SER A 227 -1.02 -8.66 16.15
CA SER A 227 -0.81 -8.47 14.72
C SER A 227 0.60 -8.87 14.29
N ILE A 228 0.79 -9.07 13.00
CA ILE A 228 2.11 -9.30 12.40
C ILE A 228 2.40 -8.13 11.47
N LEU A 229 3.51 -7.47 11.69
CA LEU A 229 3.97 -6.34 10.90
C LEU A 229 4.90 -6.83 9.79
N VAL A 230 4.58 -6.49 8.56
CA VAL A 230 5.39 -6.84 7.38
C VAL A 230 6.02 -5.57 6.84
N PRO A 231 7.37 -5.46 6.85
CA PRO A 231 8.07 -4.34 6.23
C PRO A 231 7.93 -4.40 4.71
N ILE A 232 7.42 -3.33 4.10
CA ILE A 232 7.30 -3.20 2.64
C ILE A 232 8.15 -2.03 2.17
N PHE A 233 9.11 -2.29 1.27
CA PHE A 233 9.98 -1.27 0.72
C PHE A 233 9.20 -0.22 -0.07
N LYS A 234 9.48 1.07 0.15
CA LYS A 234 8.82 2.21 -0.53
C LYS A 234 9.23 2.39 -1.99
N ASN A 235 10.14 1.55 -2.50
CA ASN A 235 10.78 1.67 -3.82
C ASN A 235 11.50 3.02 -4.02
N LYS A 236 11.98 3.64 -2.96
CA LYS A 236 12.72 4.89 -2.95
C LYS A 236 13.77 4.86 -1.82
N GLY A 237 14.96 5.35 -2.12
CA GLY A 237 16.08 5.38 -1.16
C GLY A 237 16.82 4.04 -1.06
N ASP A 238 17.70 3.93 -0.06
CA ASP A 238 18.51 2.75 0.19
C ASP A 238 17.65 1.59 0.71
N VAL A 239 17.70 0.47 0.03
CA VAL A 239 16.96 -0.76 0.37
C VAL A 239 17.42 -1.38 1.69
N GLN A 240 18.64 -1.08 2.14
CA GLN A 240 19.21 -1.57 3.40
C GLN A 240 18.82 -0.72 4.61
N SER A 241 18.18 0.44 4.41
CA SER A 241 17.72 1.31 5.49
C SER A 241 16.28 1.03 5.89
N CYS A 242 16.05 0.72 7.17
CA CYS A 242 14.71 0.49 7.73
C CYS A 242 13.75 1.68 7.51
N THR A 243 14.26 2.91 7.46
CA THR A 243 13.46 4.14 7.27
C THR A 243 12.73 4.18 5.93
N ASN A 244 13.22 3.44 4.93
CA ASN A 244 12.65 3.35 3.59
C ASN A 244 11.58 2.26 3.46
N TYR A 245 11.10 1.73 4.59
CA TYR A 245 10.03 0.74 4.64
C TYR A 245 8.77 1.29 5.30
N ARG A 246 7.62 0.73 4.91
CA ARG A 246 6.33 0.90 5.58
C ARG A 246 5.98 -0.40 6.29
N GLY A 247 5.51 -0.31 7.53
CA GLY A 247 5.04 -1.46 8.28
C GLY A 247 3.55 -1.71 8.03
N ILE A 248 3.21 -2.75 7.28
CA ILE A 248 1.80 -3.13 7.09
C ILE A 248 1.43 -4.20 8.11
N LYS A 249 0.42 -3.91 8.93
CA LYS A 249 -0.07 -4.83 9.97
C LYS A 249 -1.02 -5.87 9.37
N LEU A 250 -0.69 -7.13 9.53
CA LEU A 250 -1.57 -8.26 9.23
C LEU A 250 -2.38 -8.60 10.49
N MET A 251 -3.63 -8.22 10.48
CA MET A 251 -4.61 -8.50 11.55
C MET A 251 -5.57 -9.59 11.10
N SER A 252 -6.23 -10.25 12.06
CA SER A 252 -7.31 -11.21 11.79
C SER A 252 -8.34 -10.66 10.79
N HIS A 253 -8.73 -11.48 9.83
CA HIS A 253 -9.79 -11.12 8.89
C HIS A 253 -11.15 -10.94 9.58
N THR A 254 -11.38 -11.66 10.68
CA THR A 254 -12.59 -11.54 11.50
C THR A 254 -12.63 -10.18 12.19
N MET A 255 -11.49 -9.72 12.73
CA MET A 255 -11.36 -8.36 13.26
C MET A 255 -11.62 -7.30 12.17
N LYS A 256 -11.05 -7.48 10.97
CA LYS A 256 -11.31 -6.54 9.85
C LYS A 256 -12.77 -6.50 9.41
N LEU A 257 -13.51 -7.59 9.54
CA LEU A 257 -14.96 -7.58 9.32
C LEU A 257 -15.68 -6.75 10.38
N TRP A 258 -15.30 -6.92 11.65
CA TRP A 258 -15.79 -6.09 12.75
C TRP A 258 -15.52 -4.61 12.50
N GLU A 259 -14.27 -4.25 12.18
CA GLU A 259 -13.89 -2.88 11.85
C GLU A 259 -14.72 -2.29 10.71
N ARG A 260 -15.04 -3.08 9.66
CA ARG A 260 -15.89 -2.61 8.55
C ARG A 260 -17.31 -2.32 8.96
N VAL A 261 -17.88 -3.11 9.87
CA VAL A 261 -19.22 -2.84 10.42
C VAL A 261 -19.21 -1.54 11.22
N ILE A 262 -18.20 -1.34 12.07
CA ILE A 262 -18.06 -0.11 12.85
C ILE A 262 -17.80 1.10 11.94
N GLU A 263 -16.89 1.00 10.97
CA GLU A 263 -16.57 2.05 10.02
C GLU A 263 -17.81 2.48 9.22
N HIS A 264 -18.60 1.53 8.72
CA HIS A 264 -19.83 1.83 8.01
C HIS A 264 -20.85 2.60 8.87
N ARG A 265 -20.95 2.23 10.15
CA ARG A 265 -21.82 2.94 11.10
C ARG A 265 -21.32 4.35 11.41
N LEU A 266 -20.01 4.51 11.63
CA LEU A 266 -19.41 5.83 11.87
C LEU A 266 -19.65 6.77 10.70
N ARG A 267 -19.44 6.32 9.45
CA ARG A 267 -19.68 7.13 8.24
C ARG A 267 -21.12 7.61 8.09
N ARG A 268 -22.08 6.93 8.70
CA ARG A 268 -23.50 7.34 8.66
C ARG A 268 -23.87 8.36 9.73
N MET A 269 -23.05 8.52 10.75
CA MET A 269 -23.34 9.40 11.87
C MET A 269 -22.38 10.58 12.01
N THR A 270 -21.28 10.57 11.27
CA THR A 270 -20.31 11.67 11.23
C THR A 270 -20.18 12.21 9.82
N SER A 271 -19.80 13.47 9.70
CA SER A 271 -19.48 14.15 8.44
C SER A 271 -18.08 14.71 8.50
N VAL A 272 -17.42 14.74 7.36
CA VAL A 272 -16.10 15.34 7.13
C VAL A 272 -16.30 16.52 6.18
N THR A 273 -15.51 17.57 6.31
CA THR A 273 -15.56 18.74 5.43
C THR A 273 -15.34 18.37 3.97
N LYS A 274 -15.83 19.22 3.07
CA LYS A 274 -15.70 19.01 1.63
C LYS A 274 -14.23 19.04 1.15
N ASN A 275 -13.37 19.65 1.93
CA ASN A 275 -11.93 19.78 1.65
C ASN A 275 -11.15 18.45 1.70
N GLN A 276 -11.66 17.45 2.42
CA GLN A 276 -11.05 16.12 2.50
C GLN A 276 -11.50 15.23 1.33
N PHE A 277 -10.59 14.92 0.43
CA PHE A 277 -10.79 13.99 -0.69
C PHE A 277 -10.34 12.56 -0.36
N GLY A 278 -9.31 12.42 0.48
CA GLY A 278 -8.74 11.13 0.84
C GLY A 278 -9.68 10.26 1.67
N PHE A 279 -9.80 8.99 1.31
CA PHE A 279 -10.64 7.99 2.02
C PHE A 279 -12.14 8.28 2.04
N MET A 280 -12.62 9.25 1.25
CA MET A 280 -14.03 9.62 1.20
C MET A 280 -14.75 8.91 0.05
N PRO A 281 -15.97 8.36 0.28
CA PRO A 281 -16.77 7.77 -0.79
C PRO A 281 -17.14 8.81 -1.86
N GLY A 282 -17.03 8.41 -3.12
CA GLY A 282 -17.36 9.29 -4.26
C GLY A 282 -16.31 10.34 -4.59
N ARG A 283 -15.22 10.45 -3.79
CA ARG A 283 -14.08 11.32 -4.08
C ARG A 283 -12.94 10.55 -4.72
N SER A 284 -12.17 11.20 -5.58
CA SER A 284 -11.06 10.58 -6.28
C SER A 284 -9.82 11.49 -6.34
N THR A 285 -8.66 10.88 -6.60
CA THR A 285 -7.43 11.63 -6.90
C THR A 285 -7.60 12.51 -8.13
N MET A 286 -8.40 12.06 -9.12
CA MET A 286 -8.65 12.80 -10.35
C MET A 286 -9.37 14.12 -10.07
N GLU A 287 -10.33 14.13 -9.16
CA GLU A 287 -11.07 15.34 -8.78
C GLU A 287 -10.12 16.38 -8.17
N ALA A 288 -9.25 15.99 -7.25
CA ALA A 288 -8.30 16.90 -6.65
C ALA A 288 -7.26 17.43 -7.67
N ILE A 289 -6.76 16.56 -8.55
CA ILE A 289 -5.84 16.96 -9.63
C ILE A 289 -6.53 17.93 -10.60
N PHE A 290 -7.78 17.65 -10.98
CA PHE A 290 -8.57 18.48 -11.88
C PHE A 290 -8.78 19.90 -11.31
N LEU A 291 -9.13 20.01 -10.04
CA LEU A 291 -9.35 21.31 -9.39
C LEU A 291 -8.08 22.17 -9.38
N VAL A 292 -6.92 21.57 -9.06
CA VAL A 292 -5.64 22.30 -9.11
C VAL A 292 -5.34 22.75 -10.53
N ARG A 293 -5.48 21.88 -11.55
CA ARG A 293 -5.23 22.23 -12.94
C ARG A 293 -6.18 23.30 -13.46
N GLN A 294 -7.46 23.21 -13.14
CA GLN A 294 -8.44 24.25 -13.50
C GLN A 294 -8.09 25.60 -12.87
N LEU A 295 -7.62 25.60 -11.61
CA LEU A 295 -7.17 26.83 -10.98
C LEU A 295 -5.97 27.43 -11.69
N MET A 296 -4.96 26.61 -12.02
CA MET A 296 -3.78 27.05 -12.79
C MET A 296 -4.15 27.61 -14.16
N GLU A 297 -5.08 26.97 -14.88
CA GLU A 297 -5.57 27.46 -16.18
C GLU A 297 -6.26 28.81 -16.04
N ARG A 298 -7.13 28.96 -15.07
CA ARG A 298 -7.85 30.21 -14.80
C ARG A 298 -6.91 31.37 -14.48
N TYR A 299 -5.88 31.14 -13.66
CA TYR A 299 -4.89 32.16 -13.30
C TYR A 299 -4.00 32.53 -14.50
N ARG A 300 -3.65 31.55 -15.32
CA ARG A 300 -2.91 31.77 -16.57
C ARG A 300 -3.71 32.64 -17.54
N GLU A 301 -5.01 32.38 -17.70
CA GLU A 301 -5.90 33.20 -18.55
C GLU A 301 -5.99 34.64 -18.05
N GLN A 302 -6.04 34.81 -16.72
CA GLN A 302 -6.10 36.14 -16.08
C GLN A 302 -4.72 36.81 -16.00
N LYS A 303 -3.62 36.14 -16.38
CA LYS A 303 -2.24 36.62 -16.22
C LYS A 303 -1.90 37.00 -14.76
N LYS A 304 -2.42 36.27 -13.79
CA LYS A 304 -2.17 36.45 -12.36
C LYS A 304 -1.32 35.33 -11.82
N ASP A 305 -0.45 35.65 -10.87
CA ASP A 305 0.39 34.67 -10.22
C ASP A 305 -0.42 33.80 -9.26
N LEU A 306 -0.03 32.54 -9.13
CA LEU A 306 -0.63 31.57 -8.23
C LEU A 306 0.45 30.92 -7.38
N HIS A 307 0.24 30.92 -6.09
CA HIS A 307 1.17 30.38 -5.12
C HIS A 307 0.59 29.14 -4.46
N MET A 308 1.33 28.03 -4.48
CA MET A 308 0.90 26.74 -3.91
C MET A 308 1.98 26.16 -3.02
N VAL A 309 1.59 25.65 -1.85
CA VAL A 309 2.46 24.86 -0.97
C VAL A 309 1.87 23.47 -0.80
N PHE A 310 2.71 22.47 -1.02
CA PHE A 310 2.40 21.06 -0.84
C PHE A 310 3.05 20.58 0.47
N ILE A 311 2.23 20.31 1.47
CA ILE A 311 2.69 19.91 2.80
C ILE A 311 2.75 18.39 2.88
N ASP A 312 3.91 17.84 3.29
CA ASP A 312 4.10 16.43 3.65
C ASP A 312 4.20 16.30 5.17
N LEU A 313 3.43 15.42 5.77
CA LEU A 313 3.46 15.14 7.20
C LEU A 313 4.40 13.98 7.53
N GLU A 314 5.22 14.13 8.57
CA GLU A 314 6.16 13.09 8.97
C GLU A 314 5.47 11.88 9.61
N LYS A 315 5.30 10.80 8.83
CA LYS A 315 4.73 9.54 9.33
C LYS A 315 3.42 9.75 10.12
N ALA A 316 2.57 10.69 9.66
CA ALA A 316 1.37 11.12 10.38
C ALA A 316 0.50 9.94 10.83
N TYR A 317 0.31 8.95 9.95
CA TYR A 317 -0.49 7.76 10.22
C TYR A 317 0.08 6.88 11.35
N ASP A 318 1.41 6.80 11.45
CA ASP A 318 2.11 5.97 12.45
C ASP A 318 2.33 6.71 13.78
N LYS A 319 2.27 8.05 13.77
CA LYS A 319 2.61 8.89 14.94
C LYS A 319 1.44 9.66 15.54
N ILE A 320 0.23 9.51 15.01
CA ILE A 320 -0.95 10.18 15.55
C ILE A 320 -1.14 9.91 17.04
N PRO A 321 -1.25 10.93 17.92
CA PRO A 321 -1.48 10.72 19.33
C PRO A 321 -2.90 10.18 19.57
N ARG A 322 -3.04 9.16 20.40
CA ARG A 322 -4.34 8.53 20.64
C ARG A 322 -5.33 9.45 21.37
N ASN A 323 -4.85 10.30 22.28
CA ASN A 323 -5.69 11.30 22.93
C ASN A 323 -6.33 12.27 21.93
N VAL A 324 -5.57 12.72 20.92
CA VAL A 324 -6.10 13.57 19.83
C VAL A 324 -7.15 12.82 19.01
N MET A 325 -6.94 11.53 18.78
CA MET A 325 -7.94 10.69 18.08
C MET A 325 -9.25 10.58 18.88
N TRP A 326 -9.17 10.39 20.21
CA TRP A 326 -10.36 10.32 21.07
C TRP A 326 -11.08 11.68 21.10
N TRP A 327 -10.34 12.75 21.29
CA TRP A 327 -10.85 14.11 21.23
C TRP A 327 -11.58 14.41 19.91
N ALA A 328 -10.99 14.06 18.78
CA ALA A 328 -11.61 14.26 17.47
C ALA A 328 -12.94 13.50 17.33
N LEU A 329 -13.01 12.24 17.81
CA LEU A 329 -14.24 11.46 17.80
C LEU A 329 -15.35 12.12 18.66
N GLU A 330 -14.99 12.67 19.81
CA GLU A 330 -15.92 13.40 20.69
C GLU A 330 -16.43 14.67 20.01
N LYS A 331 -15.56 15.47 19.39
CA LYS A 331 -15.92 16.67 18.61
C LYS A 331 -16.82 16.36 17.41
N HIS A 332 -16.63 15.23 16.75
CA HIS A 332 -17.54 14.73 15.72
C HIS A 332 -18.84 14.12 16.27
N LYS A 333 -19.12 14.26 17.57
CA LYS A 333 -20.33 13.77 18.26
C LYS A 333 -20.56 12.26 18.06
N VAL A 334 -19.46 11.49 18.03
CA VAL A 334 -19.53 10.02 17.99
C VAL A 334 -20.07 9.54 19.33
N PRO A 335 -21.12 8.69 19.36
CA PRO A 335 -21.66 8.20 20.60
C PRO A 335 -20.61 7.48 21.46
N ALA A 336 -20.62 7.71 22.78
CA ALA A 336 -19.65 7.17 23.75
C ALA A 336 -19.45 5.65 23.62
N LYS A 337 -20.50 4.91 23.27
CA LYS A 337 -20.45 3.47 22.99
C LYS A 337 -19.43 3.11 21.92
N TYR A 338 -19.37 3.83 20.81
CA TYR A 338 -18.40 3.57 19.74
C TYR A 338 -17.00 4.03 20.13
N ILE A 339 -16.87 5.15 20.84
CA ILE A 339 -15.58 5.62 21.34
C ILE A 339 -14.97 4.56 22.27
N THR A 340 -15.76 4.00 23.20
CA THR A 340 -15.32 2.92 24.10
C THR A 340 -14.88 1.68 23.32
N LEU A 341 -15.65 1.25 22.32
CA LEU A 341 -15.32 0.12 21.47
C LEU A 341 -14.00 0.35 20.69
N ILE A 342 -13.82 1.57 20.15
CA ILE A 342 -12.61 1.91 19.40
C ILE A 342 -11.42 2.00 20.37
N LYS A 343 -11.59 2.60 21.56
CA LYS A 343 -10.55 2.61 22.60
C LYS A 343 -10.10 1.19 22.94
N ASP A 344 -11.02 0.24 23.11
CA ASP A 344 -10.70 -1.18 23.37
C ASP A 344 -9.91 -1.82 22.21
N MET A 345 -10.23 -1.48 20.95
CA MET A 345 -9.49 -2.00 19.76
C MET A 345 -8.04 -1.54 19.70
N TYR A 346 -7.69 -0.46 20.37
CA TYR A 346 -6.33 0.10 20.45
C TYR A 346 -5.63 -0.19 21.80
N ASN A 347 -6.35 -0.74 22.79
CA ASN A 347 -5.80 -1.01 24.10
C ASN A 347 -5.03 -2.34 24.12
N ASN A 348 -3.86 -2.36 24.78
CA ASN A 348 -3.01 -3.55 24.96
C ASN A 348 -2.70 -4.32 23.67
N VAL A 349 -2.60 -3.60 22.54
CA VAL A 349 -2.26 -4.22 21.27
C VAL A 349 -0.76 -4.45 21.15
N VAL A 350 -0.39 -5.63 20.62
CA VAL A 350 0.97 -6.05 20.41
C VAL A 350 1.21 -6.45 18.94
N THR A 351 2.46 -6.36 18.52
CA THR A 351 2.86 -6.79 17.18
C THR A 351 4.24 -7.45 17.21
N SER A 352 4.46 -8.39 16.29
CA SER A 352 5.78 -8.91 15.94
C SER A 352 6.12 -8.49 14.51
N VAL A 353 7.40 -8.37 14.17
CA VAL A 353 7.84 -8.08 12.81
C VAL A 353 8.18 -9.37 12.09
N ARG A 354 7.60 -9.55 10.90
CA ARG A 354 7.94 -10.68 10.02
C ARG A 354 9.24 -10.43 9.31
N THR A 355 10.23 -11.27 9.60
CA THR A 355 11.50 -11.32 8.86
C THR A 355 11.52 -12.49 7.87
N SER A 356 12.66 -12.72 7.20
CA SER A 356 12.80 -13.80 6.22
C SER A 356 12.61 -15.19 6.83
N ASP A 357 13.11 -15.42 8.04
CA ASP A 357 13.19 -16.75 8.64
C ASP A 357 12.24 -16.93 9.84
N VAL A 358 12.19 -15.96 10.75
CA VAL A 358 11.39 -16.06 11.99
C VAL A 358 10.80 -14.70 12.34
N ASP A 359 9.57 -14.67 12.87
CA ASP A 359 8.97 -13.45 13.40
C ASP A 359 9.72 -13.00 14.67
N THR A 360 9.82 -11.68 14.93
CA THR A 360 10.39 -11.14 16.18
C THR A 360 9.49 -11.46 17.36
N ASP A 361 10.01 -11.26 18.58
CA ASP A 361 9.14 -11.26 19.76
C ASP A 361 8.13 -10.11 19.69
N ASP A 362 6.99 -10.31 20.35
CA ASP A 362 5.93 -9.31 20.43
C ASP A 362 6.40 -8.07 21.22
N PHE A 363 5.98 -6.89 20.78
CA PHE A 363 6.16 -5.63 21.50
C PHE A 363 4.88 -4.79 21.43
N PRO A 364 4.63 -3.92 22.43
CA PRO A 364 3.41 -3.13 22.50
C PRO A 364 3.39 -2.02 21.44
N ILE A 365 2.19 -1.48 21.18
CA ILE A 365 1.97 -0.32 20.32
C ILE A 365 1.18 0.71 21.11
N LYS A 366 1.79 1.87 21.41
CA LYS A 366 1.20 2.92 22.22
C LYS A 366 0.62 4.08 21.40
N ILE A 367 1.16 4.37 20.22
CA ILE A 367 0.76 5.50 19.36
C ILE A 367 0.41 5.04 17.95
N GLY A 368 -0.18 5.94 17.19
CA GLY A 368 -0.48 5.73 15.78
C GLY A 368 -1.70 4.86 15.50
N LEU A 369 -2.08 4.86 14.23
CA LEU A 369 -3.13 4.03 13.66
C LEU A 369 -2.57 2.70 13.14
N HIS A 370 -3.45 1.75 12.89
CA HIS A 370 -3.05 0.44 12.37
C HIS A 370 -3.02 0.47 10.83
N GLN A 371 -1.83 0.55 10.23
CA GLN A 371 -1.69 0.42 8.77
C GLN A 371 -2.11 -0.99 8.32
N GLY A 372 -3.25 -1.08 7.65
CA GLY A 372 -3.88 -2.34 7.23
C GLY A 372 -5.22 -2.65 7.90
N SER A 373 -5.64 -1.83 8.87
CA SER A 373 -7.00 -1.79 9.42
C SER A 373 -8.00 -1.30 8.37
N ALA A 374 -9.25 -1.73 8.51
CA ALA A 374 -10.34 -1.24 7.67
C ALA A 374 -10.93 0.10 8.21
N LEU A 375 -10.79 0.35 9.50
CA LEU A 375 -11.32 1.52 10.20
C LEU A 375 -10.35 2.69 10.21
N SER A 376 -9.04 2.43 10.37
CA SER A 376 -8.00 3.46 10.55
C SER A 376 -7.98 4.55 9.48
N PRO A 377 -8.23 4.29 8.16
CA PRO A 377 -8.29 5.36 7.17
C PRO A 377 -9.37 6.41 7.45
N TYR A 378 -10.51 5.97 7.95
CA TYR A 378 -11.60 6.90 8.28
C TYR A 378 -11.35 7.64 9.59
N LEU A 379 -10.76 6.98 10.60
CA LEU A 379 -10.32 7.64 11.82
C LEU A 379 -9.30 8.74 11.52
N PHE A 380 -8.36 8.48 10.61
CA PHE A 380 -7.40 9.49 10.17
C PHE A 380 -8.08 10.70 9.54
N ALA A 381 -9.06 10.46 8.65
CA ALA A 381 -9.81 11.53 8.01
C ALA A 381 -10.58 12.39 9.03
N LEU A 382 -11.22 11.77 10.04
CA LEU A 382 -11.91 12.49 11.11
C LEU A 382 -10.97 13.35 11.94
N VAL A 383 -9.79 12.82 12.26
CA VAL A 383 -8.78 13.57 13.04
C VAL A 383 -8.25 14.75 12.24
N MET A 384 -7.85 14.53 10.99
CA MET A 384 -7.35 15.62 10.14
C MET A 384 -8.41 16.70 9.93
N ASP A 385 -9.66 16.29 9.74
CA ASP A 385 -10.77 17.21 9.60
C ASP A 385 -10.94 18.09 10.86
N GLU A 386 -10.98 17.48 12.03
CA GLU A 386 -11.20 18.21 13.27
C GLU A 386 -10.03 19.12 13.65
N VAL A 387 -8.79 18.61 13.50
CA VAL A 387 -7.58 19.39 13.81
C VAL A 387 -7.47 20.64 12.93
N THR A 388 -7.88 20.52 11.67
CA THR A 388 -7.71 21.61 10.69
C THR A 388 -9.00 22.40 10.42
N ARG A 389 -10.14 22.03 11.02
CA ARG A 389 -11.46 22.62 10.75
C ARG A 389 -11.48 24.14 10.85
N GLY A 390 -10.82 24.71 11.85
CA GLY A 390 -10.81 26.16 12.09
C GLY A 390 -9.91 26.96 11.16
N ILE A 391 -9.05 26.28 10.37
CA ILE A 391 -8.05 26.91 9.49
C ILE A 391 -8.21 26.53 8.01
N GLN A 392 -9.18 25.67 7.69
CA GLN A 392 -9.46 25.30 6.30
C GLN A 392 -10.09 26.50 5.57
N GLY A 393 -9.56 26.81 4.40
CA GLY A 393 -10.23 27.73 3.45
C GLY A 393 -11.21 26.95 2.57
N ASP A 394 -11.94 27.66 1.72
CA ASP A 394 -12.80 27.03 0.73
C ASP A 394 -12.00 26.28 -0.36
N ILE A 395 -12.65 25.33 -1.04
CA ILE A 395 -12.09 24.69 -2.23
C ILE A 395 -12.08 25.72 -3.38
N PRO A 396 -10.99 25.86 -4.13
CA PRO A 396 -9.78 25.04 -4.17
C PRO A 396 -8.59 25.59 -3.35
N TRP A 397 -8.82 26.58 -2.48
CA TRP A 397 -7.75 27.25 -1.72
C TRP A 397 -7.11 26.40 -0.64
N CYS A 398 -7.80 25.33 -0.22
CA CYS A 398 -7.29 24.31 0.68
C CYS A 398 -7.88 22.96 0.30
N MET A 399 -7.03 21.97 0.05
CA MET A 399 -7.44 20.61 -0.28
C MET A 399 -6.60 19.59 0.45
N LEU A 400 -7.25 18.58 1.04
CA LEU A 400 -6.63 17.49 1.77
C LEU A 400 -6.86 16.17 1.03
N PHE A 401 -5.82 15.40 0.83
CA PHE A 401 -5.91 14.02 0.39
C PHE A 401 -5.20 13.10 1.40
N ALA A 402 -5.90 12.77 2.47
CA ALA A 402 -5.34 12.13 3.67
C ALA A 402 -4.28 13.02 4.35
N ASP A 403 -3.01 12.62 4.28
CA ASP A 403 -1.85 13.35 4.78
C ASP A 403 -1.23 14.36 3.80
N ASP A 404 -1.59 14.28 2.52
CA ASP A 404 -1.17 15.26 1.51
C ASP A 404 -2.08 16.50 1.56
N VAL A 405 -1.53 17.66 1.86
CA VAL A 405 -2.27 18.93 1.94
C VAL A 405 -1.74 19.92 0.91
N VAL A 406 -2.64 20.59 0.22
CA VAL A 406 -2.32 21.69 -0.70
C VAL A 406 -2.95 22.97 -0.18
N LEU A 407 -2.14 23.99 0.05
CA LEU A 407 -2.56 25.34 0.35
C LEU A 407 -2.30 26.23 -0.87
N VAL A 408 -3.28 27.02 -1.22
CA VAL A 408 -3.23 27.91 -2.39
C VAL A 408 -3.54 29.33 -1.97
N ASP A 409 -2.84 30.28 -2.58
CA ASP A 409 -3.09 31.74 -2.40
C ASP A 409 -2.71 32.50 -3.67
N ASP A 410 -3.23 33.70 -3.81
CA ASP A 410 -2.87 34.63 -4.91
C ASP A 410 -1.64 35.50 -4.57
N SER A 411 -1.11 35.36 -3.36
CA SER A 411 0.08 36.08 -2.91
C SER A 411 1.02 35.17 -2.14
N ARG A 412 2.32 35.47 -2.24
CA ARG A 412 3.38 34.77 -1.51
C ARG A 412 3.24 34.98 -0.01
N THR A 413 2.96 36.19 0.43
CA THR A 413 2.72 36.52 1.83
C THR A 413 1.48 35.79 2.38
N GLY A 414 0.43 35.67 1.57
CA GLY A 414 -0.77 34.91 1.91
C GLY A 414 -0.50 33.43 2.13
N VAL A 415 0.28 32.80 1.23
CA VAL A 415 0.67 31.40 1.37
C VAL A 415 1.57 31.18 2.57
N ASN A 416 2.51 32.10 2.86
CA ASN A 416 3.38 32.03 4.04
C ASN A 416 2.56 32.05 5.33
N ARG A 417 1.63 32.99 5.45
CA ARG A 417 0.73 33.08 6.61
C ARG A 417 -0.10 31.82 6.79
N LYS A 418 -0.66 31.27 5.71
CA LYS A 418 -1.42 30.01 5.77
C LYS A 418 -0.51 28.85 6.21
N LEU A 419 0.68 28.73 5.64
CA LEU A 419 1.63 27.66 5.97
C LEU A 419 2.03 27.69 7.45
N GLU A 420 2.33 28.86 7.99
CA GLU A 420 2.71 29.01 9.40
C GLU A 420 1.52 28.71 10.34
N LEU A 421 0.32 29.14 9.99
CA LEU A 421 -0.89 28.83 10.75
C LEU A 421 -1.14 27.31 10.77
N TRP A 422 -0.97 26.64 9.62
CA TRP A 422 -1.09 25.18 9.52
C TRP A 422 -0.01 24.47 10.33
N ARG A 423 1.23 24.95 10.29
CA ARG A 423 2.31 24.40 11.11
C ARG A 423 1.98 24.45 12.59
N GLN A 424 1.64 25.63 13.09
CA GLN A 424 1.31 25.84 14.50
C GLN A 424 0.14 24.95 14.93
N THR A 425 -0.92 24.91 14.14
CA THR A 425 -2.12 24.12 14.45
C THR A 425 -1.83 22.62 14.47
N LEU A 426 -1.11 22.11 13.49
CA LEU A 426 -0.80 20.69 13.40
C LEU A 426 0.22 20.27 14.47
N GLU A 427 1.27 21.07 14.69
CA GLU A 427 2.31 20.76 15.67
C GLU A 427 1.78 20.86 17.11
N SER A 428 0.84 21.78 17.40
CA SER A 428 0.15 21.84 18.69
C SER A 428 -0.65 20.57 19.02
N LYS A 429 -1.00 19.77 18.00
CA LYS A 429 -1.73 18.49 18.13
C LYS A 429 -0.82 17.28 17.92
N GLY A 430 0.50 17.48 17.96
CA GLY A 430 1.50 16.40 17.91
C GLY A 430 1.80 15.85 16.51
N PHE A 431 1.35 16.51 15.45
CA PHE A 431 1.81 16.24 14.10
C PHE A 431 3.11 17.00 13.83
N ARG A 432 3.89 16.55 12.87
CA ARG A 432 5.09 17.27 12.42
C ARG A 432 5.07 17.42 10.91
N LEU A 433 5.32 18.66 10.45
CA LEU A 433 5.52 18.93 9.03
C LEU A 433 6.94 18.55 8.63
N SER A 434 7.07 17.92 7.48
CA SER A 434 8.38 17.58 6.91
C SER A 434 9.01 18.81 6.27
N ARG A 435 10.05 19.40 6.92
CA ARG A 435 10.78 20.56 6.39
C ARG A 435 11.47 20.27 5.07
N THR A 436 11.87 19.01 4.85
CA THR A 436 12.61 18.59 3.65
C THR A 436 11.75 18.14 2.47
N LYS A 437 10.44 17.86 2.72
CA LYS A 437 9.52 17.36 1.69
C LYS A 437 8.33 18.29 1.43
N THR A 438 8.14 19.29 2.30
CA THR A 438 7.22 20.39 1.99
C THR A 438 7.86 21.20 0.88
N GLU A 439 7.14 21.40 -0.21
CA GLU A 439 7.63 22.07 -1.43
C GLU A 439 6.68 23.20 -1.81
N TYR A 440 7.25 24.26 -2.38
CA TYR A 440 6.52 25.43 -2.85
C TYR A 440 6.59 25.50 -4.37
N MET A 441 5.49 25.85 -5.02
CA MET A 441 5.40 26.09 -6.44
C MET A 441 4.77 27.46 -6.69
N MET A 442 5.41 28.28 -7.50
CA MET A 442 4.87 29.53 -8.00
C MET A 442 4.55 29.38 -9.49
N CYS A 443 3.32 29.60 -9.88
CA CYS A 443 2.94 29.77 -11.26
C CYS A 443 3.02 31.26 -11.60
N GLY A 444 4.14 31.69 -12.20
CA GLY A 444 4.41 33.09 -12.53
C GLY A 444 3.81 33.46 -13.89
N PHE A 445 2.57 33.88 -13.91
CA PHE A 445 1.88 34.32 -15.15
C PHE A 445 1.86 35.83 -15.31
N SER A 446 2.24 36.61 -14.27
CA SER A 446 2.42 38.06 -14.33
C SER A 446 3.83 38.46 -14.72
N THR A 447 4.03 39.72 -15.04
CA THR A 447 5.36 40.27 -15.32
C THR A 447 6.08 40.80 -14.08
N THR A 448 5.42 40.76 -12.92
CA THR A 448 5.92 41.31 -11.67
C THR A 448 6.78 40.27 -10.95
N ARG A 449 8.03 40.60 -10.64
CA ARG A 449 8.90 39.75 -9.80
C ARG A 449 8.77 40.19 -8.36
N CYS A 450 8.47 39.27 -7.45
CA CYS A 450 8.47 39.46 -6.01
C CYS A 450 9.70 38.73 -5.42
N GLU A 451 10.45 39.39 -4.52
CA GLU A 451 11.71 38.88 -3.97
C GLU A 451 11.56 38.11 -2.65
N GLU A 452 10.36 38.10 -2.05
CA GLU A 452 10.13 37.39 -0.77
C GLU A 452 10.26 35.87 -0.93
N GLU A 453 10.83 35.19 0.08
CA GLU A 453 10.95 33.74 0.13
C GLU A 453 9.82 33.11 0.95
N VAL A 454 9.35 31.91 0.53
CA VAL A 454 8.43 31.11 1.37
C VAL A 454 9.24 30.36 2.42
N SER A 455 8.87 30.50 3.68
CA SER A 455 9.59 29.88 4.78
C SER A 455 8.69 29.05 5.68
N LEU A 456 9.24 28.01 6.27
CA LEU A 456 8.61 27.15 7.27
C LEU A 456 9.53 27.08 8.48
N ASP A 457 9.08 27.62 9.62
CA ASP A 457 9.87 27.63 10.85
C ASP A 457 11.28 28.26 10.65
N GLY A 458 11.33 29.38 9.92
CA GLY A 458 12.57 30.09 9.59
C GLY A 458 13.47 29.42 8.53
N GLN A 459 13.09 28.26 8.01
CA GLN A 459 13.82 27.61 6.92
C GLN A 459 13.12 27.87 5.58
N VAL A 460 13.89 28.21 4.56
CA VAL A 460 13.36 28.45 3.23
C VAL A 460 12.81 27.15 2.64
N VAL A 461 11.55 27.19 2.22
CA VAL A 461 10.90 26.06 1.52
C VAL A 461 11.37 26.06 0.07
N PRO A 462 11.90 24.92 -0.43
CA PRO A 462 12.44 24.87 -1.79
C PRO A 462 11.34 25.12 -2.83
N GLN A 463 11.56 26.11 -3.69
CA GLN A 463 10.73 26.36 -4.85
C GLN A 463 10.99 25.29 -5.92
N LYS A 464 9.93 24.81 -6.55
CA LYS A 464 9.97 23.80 -7.61
C LYS A 464 9.19 24.27 -8.84
N ASP A 465 9.78 24.07 -10.00
CA ASP A 465 9.13 24.30 -11.29
C ASP A 465 8.16 23.16 -11.64
N THR A 466 8.39 21.97 -11.06
CA THR A 466 7.55 20.80 -11.23
C THR A 466 7.30 20.08 -9.90
N PHE A 467 6.07 19.65 -9.68
CA PHE A 467 5.68 18.90 -8.48
C PHE A 467 4.81 17.68 -8.82
N ARG A 468 5.03 16.57 -8.10
CA ARG A 468 4.23 15.36 -8.27
C ARG A 468 3.06 15.31 -7.30
N TYR A 469 1.91 15.84 -7.73
CA TYR A 469 0.68 15.83 -6.94
C TYR A 469 -0.19 14.61 -7.25
N LEU A 470 -0.44 13.78 -6.24
CA LEU A 470 -1.28 12.55 -6.32
C LEU A 470 -0.95 11.66 -7.53
N GLY A 471 0.30 11.68 -7.94
CA GLY A 471 0.81 10.91 -9.06
C GLY A 471 0.81 11.62 -10.41
N SER A 472 0.17 12.77 -10.61
CA SER A 472 0.27 13.64 -11.79
C SER A 472 1.40 14.65 -11.61
N MET A 473 2.09 15.03 -12.67
CA MET A 473 3.10 16.10 -12.64
C MET A 473 2.44 17.44 -12.93
N LEU A 474 2.55 18.37 -11.98
CA LEU A 474 2.19 19.77 -12.18
C LEU A 474 3.43 20.54 -12.63
N GLN A 475 3.27 21.56 -13.49
CA GLN A 475 4.32 22.44 -13.95
C GLN A 475 3.93 23.90 -13.65
N ASP A 476 4.89 24.73 -13.34
CA ASP A 476 4.70 26.15 -13.02
C ASP A 476 4.09 26.96 -14.16
N ASP A 477 4.33 26.55 -15.40
CA ASP A 477 3.73 27.15 -16.61
C ASP A 477 2.28 26.69 -16.88
N GLY A 478 1.73 25.82 -16.04
CA GLY A 478 0.43 25.18 -16.25
C GLY A 478 0.39 24.18 -17.41
N GLY A 479 1.55 23.81 -17.98
CA GLY A 479 1.68 22.82 -19.03
C GLY A 479 1.46 21.39 -18.54
N ILE A 480 1.42 20.46 -19.51
CA ILE A 480 1.28 19.01 -19.23
C ILE A 480 2.41 18.17 -19.82
N ASP A 481 3.42 18.81 -20.39
CA ASP A 481 4.50 18.11 -21.11
C ASP A 481 5.24 17.12 -20.20
N GLU A 482 5.58 17.54 -18.99
CA GLU A 482 6.22 16.67 -18.00
C GLU A 482 5.31 15.55 -17.50
N ASP A 483 4.00 15.81 -17.37
CA ASP A 483 3.06 14.75 -16.98
C ASP A 483 2.91 13.70 -18.09
N VAL A 484 2.79 14.12 -19.35
CA VAL A 484 2.76 13.22 -20.52
C VAL A 484 4.04 12.37 -20.57
N ASN A 485 5.21 13.01 -20.41
CA ASN A 485 6.51 12.31 -20.38
C ASN A 485 6.58 11.31 -19.22
N HIS A 486 6.16 11.72 -18.03
CA HIS A 486 6.12 10.86 -16.85
C HIS A 486 5.18 9.66 -17.07
N ARG A 487 4.02 9.85 -17.68
CA ARG A 487 3.05 8.79 -17.97
C ARG A 487 3.54 7.83 -19.04
N ILE A 488 4.20 8.32 -20.07
CA ILE A 488 4.86 7.47 -21.07
C ILE A 488 5.92 6.60 -20.39
N LYS A 489 6.77 7.18 -19.53
CA LYS A 489 7.76 6.43 -18.75
C LYS A 489 7.11 5.37 -17.84
N ALA A 490 6.01 5.71 -17.18
CA ALA A 490 5.24 4.77 -16.36
C ALA A 490 4.65 3.62 -17.19
N GLY A 491 4.11 3.90 -18.38
CA GLY A 491 3.66 2.90 -19.34
C GLY A 491 4.77 1.95 -19.77
N TRP A 492 5.93 2.49 -20.14
CA TRP A 492 7.12 1.70 -20.49
C TRP A 492 7.60 0.83 -19.33
N MET A 493 7.58 1.35 -18.12
CA MET A 493 7.94 0.56 -16.94
C MET A 493 6.99 -0.64 -16.76
N LYS A 494 5.69 -0.44 -16.90
CA LYS A 494 4.69 -1.53 -16.84
C LYS A 494 4.84 -2.50 -18.00
N TRP A 495 5.11 -2.00 -19.19
CA TRP A 495 5.36 -2.81 -20.37
C TRP A 495 6.59 -3.71 -20.20
N ARG A 496 7.72 -3.15 -19.73
CA ARG A 496 8.95 -3.92 -19.45
C ARG A 496 8.73 -4.99 -18.40
N GLN A 497 7.99 -4.70 -17.33
CA GLN A 497 7.62 -5.68 -16.32
C GLN A 497 6.85 -6.88 -16.91
N ALA A 498 6.12 -6.65 -17.99
CA ALA A 498 5.32 -7.66 -18.68
C ALA A 498 5.95 -8.18 -19.98
N SER A 499 7.14 -7.70 -20.36
CA SER A 499 7.77 -8.02 -21.65
C SER A 499 7.93 -9.53 -21.90
N GLY A 500 8.23 -10.30 -20.86
CA GLY A 500 8.31 -11.76 -20.93
C GLY A 500 7.02 -12.47 -21.37
N ILE A 501 5.87 -11.77 -21.34
CA ILE A 501 4.60 -12.24 -21.88
C ILE A 501 4.25 -11.53 -23.17
N LEU A 502 4.37 -10.20 -23.17
CA LEU A 502 3.97 -9.37 -24.31
C LEU A 502 4.80 -9.69 -25.56
N CYS A 503 6.07 -10.04 -25.41
CA CYS A 503 6.96 -10.42 -26.50
C CYS A 503 6.98 -11.96 -26.77
N ASP A 504 6.34 -12.78 -25.96
CA ASP A 504 6.33 -14.25 -26.16
C ASP A 504 5.44 -14.61 -27.36
N LYS A 505 6.02 -15.18 -28.42
CA LYS A 505 5.30 -15.56 -29.63
C LYS A 505 4.18 -16.59 -29.42
N ARG A 506 4.31 -17.42 -28.37
CA ARG A 506 3.32 -18.47 -28.02
C ARG A 506 2.07 -17.95 -27.34
N VAL A 507 2.10 -16.73 -26.81
CA VAL A 507 0.93 -16.11 -26.16
C VAL A 507 0.00 -15.55 -27.24
N PRO A 508 -1.30 -15.90 -27.26
CA PRO A 508 -2.27 -15.40 -28.23
C PRO A 508 -2.35 -13.88 -28.20
N GLN A 509 -2.40 -13.26 -29.39
CA GLN A 509 -2.42 -11.77 -29.51
C GLN A 509 -3.64 -11.16 -28.81
N LYS A 510 -4.79 -11.81 -28.83
CA LYS A 510 -5.99 -11.38 -28.11
C LYS A 510 -5.73 -11.19 -26.60
N LEU A 511 -4.97 -12.12 -25.98
CA LEU A 511 -4.60 -12.03 -24.57
C LEU A 511 -3.55 -10.96 -24.31
N LYS A 512 -2.57 -10.81 -25.18
CA LYS A 512 -1.59 -9.70 -25.12
C LYS A 512 -2.31 -8.36 -25.16
N GLY A 513 -3.25 -8.17 -26.10
CA GLY A 513 -4.06 -6.96 -26.21
C GLY A 513 -4.93 -6.71 -24.98
N LYS A 514 -5.49 -7.76 -24.37
CA LYS A 514 -6.25 -7.65 -23.10
C LYS A 514 -5.34 -7.22 -21.96
N PHE A 515 -4.16 -7.82 -21.84
CA PHE A 515 -3.16 -7.46 -20.83
C PHE A 515 -2.70 -6.01 -21.01
N TYR A 516 -2.38 -5.60 -22.24
CA TYR A 516 -2.01 -4.23 -22.56
C TYR A 516 -3.08 -3.23 -22.09
N ARG A 517 -4.35 -3.45 -22.47
CA ARG A 517 -5.48 -2.59 -22.11
C ARG A 517 -5.75 -2.52 -20.60
N THR A 518 -5.47 -3.58 -19.85
CA THR A 518 -5.78 -3.64 -18.42
C THR A 518 -4.62 -3.29 -17.50
N ALA A 519 -3.38 -3.38 -17.96
CA ALA A 519 -2.20 -3.18 -17.14
C ALA A 519 -1.28 -2.04 -17.61
N VAL A 520 -1.07 -1.88 -18.91
CA VAL A 520 -0.13 -0.89 -19.46
C VAL A 520 -0.82 0.43 -19.79
N ARG A 521 -1.88 0.39 -20.58
CA ARG A 521 -2.62 1.58 -21.01
C ARG A 521 -3.16 2.44 -19.85
N PRO A 522 -3.72 1.87 -18.78
CA PRO A 522 -4.18 2.68 -17.64
C PRO A 522 -3.04 3.41 -16.91
N ALA A 523 -1.81 2.89 -16.94
CA ALA A 523 -0.66 3.57 -16.38
C ALA A 523 -0.22 4.77 -17.22
N MET A 524 -0.38 4.70 -18.56
CA MET A 524 -0.10 5.81 -19.48
C MET A 524 -1.17 6.90 -19.43
N LEU A 525 -2.43 6.52 -19.21
CA LEU A 525 -3.56 7.44 -19.27
C LEU A 525 -4.05 7.90 -17.89
N TYR A 526 -3.33 7.59 -16.82
CA TYR A 526 -3.70 8.07 -15.49
C TYR A 526 -3.61 9.60 -15.42
N GLY A 527 -4.70 10.27 -15.10
CA GLY A 527 -4.80 11.72 -15.04
C GLY A 527 -5.11 12.39 -16.40
N ALA A 528 -5.21 11.61 -17.48
CA ALA A 528 -5.46 12.15 -18.80
C ALA A 528 -6.80 12.91 -18.92
N GLU A 529 -7.76 12.58 -18.09
CA GLU A 529 -9.05 13.27 -17.99
C GLU A 529 -8.90 14.74 -17.56
N CYS A 530 -7.78 15.08 -16.91
CA CYS A 530 -7.48 16.41 -16.41
C CYS A 530 -6.53 17.19 -17.31
N TRP A 531 -6.23 16.71 -18.51
CA TRP A 531 -5.21 17.33 -19.37
C TRP A 531 -5.80 18.31 -20.40
N PRO A 532 -5.30 19.56 -20.52
CA PRO A 532 -5.54 20.40 -21.66
C PRO A 532 -4.70 19.91 -22.86
N THR A 533 -5.20 18.86 -23.54
CA THR A 533 -4.43 18.14 -24.57
C THR A 533 -4.25 18.95 -25.83
N LYS A 534 -2.99 19.02 -26.33
CA LYS A 534 -2.63 19.55 -27.64
C LYS A 534 -2.36 18.40 -28.61
N ARG A 535 -2.43 18.64 -29.91
CA ARG A 535 -2.12 17.63 -30.95
C ARG A 535 -0.78 16.93 -30.73
N ARG A 536 0.27 17.66 -30.31
CA ARG A 536 1.60 17.10 -30.02
C ARG A 536 1.56 16.03 -28.91
N HIS A 537 0.76 16.22 -27.86
CA HIS A 537 0.65 15.26 -26.75
C HIS A 537 -0.02 13.96 -27.20
N VAL A 538 -1.09 14.08 -27.99
CA VAL A 538 -1.76 12.91 -28.59
C VAL A 538 -0.79 12.15 -29.49
N GLN A 539 0.02 12.86 -30.27
CA GLN A 539 1.03 12.24 -31.13
C GLN A 539 2.13 11.55 -30.33
N GLN A 540 2.65 12.15 -29.25
CA GLN A 540 3.65 11.54 -28.38
C GLN A 540 3.13 10.24 -27.75
N LEU A 541 1.92 10.26 -27.21
CA LEU A 541 1.27 9.07 -26.65
C LEU A 541 1.05 8.01 -27.72
N GLY A 542 0.56 8.39 -28.90
CA GLY A 542 0.34 7.48 -30.03
C GLY A 542 1.62 6.83 -30.53
N VAL A 543 2.73 7.59 -30.62
CA VAL A 543 4.05 7.04 -30.96
C VAL A 543 4.52 6.03 -29.94
N ALA A 544 4.40 6.34 -28.63
CA ALA A 544 4.79 5.43 -27.58
C ALA A 544 3.92 4.15 -27.59
N GLU A 545 2.60 4.29 -27.76
CA GLU A 545 1.66 3.17 -27.88
C GLU A 545 2.00 2.30 -29.10
N MET A 546 2.19 2.91 -30.26
CA MET A 546 2.52 2.19 -31.49
C MET A 546 3.81 1.39 -31.37
N LEU A 547 4.85 1.96 -30.75
CA LEU A 547 6.10 1.24 -30.50
C LEU A 547 5.88 0.01 -29.60
N MET A 548 5.09 0.15 -28.52
CA MET A 548 4.75 -0.97 -27.63
C MET A 548 3.99 -2.06 -28.37
N LEU A 549 3.02 -1.69 -29.19
CA LEU A 549 2.19 -2.63 -29.97
C LEU A 549 3.01 -3.36 -31.04
N ARG A 550 3.90 -2.64 -31.77
CA ARG A 550 4.80 -3.28 -32.75
C ARG A 550 5.70 -4.32 -32.10
N TRP A 551 6.35 -4.00 -31.01
CA TRP A 551 7.20 -4.94 -30.27
C TRP A 551 6.40 -6.15 -29.75
N MET A 552 5.16 -5.94 -29.32
CA MET A 552 4.26 -7.00 -28.88
C MET A 552 3.89 -7.97 -30.02
N CYS A 553 3.74 -7.46 -31.24
CA CYS A 553 3.43 -8.22 -32.43
C CYS A 553 4.68 -8.81 -33.14
N GLY A 554 5.88 -8.41 -32.71
CA GLY A 554 7.14 -8.85 -33.31
C GLY A 554 7.49 -8.10 -34.59
N HIS A 555 6.90 -6.91 -34.81
CA HIS A 555 7.19 -6.04 -35.96
C HIS A 555 8.24 -5.00 -35.63
N THR A 556 9.01 -4.59 -36.64
CA THR A 556 9.99 -3.53 -36.57
C THR A 556 9.45 -2.24 -37.21
N ARG A 557 10.26 -1.17 -37.24
CA ARG A 557 9.90 0.05 -37.97
C ARG A 557 9.87 -0.12 -39.51
N LYS A 558 10.50 -1.17 -40.00
CA LYS A 558 10.59 -1.46 -41.47
C LYS A 558 9.40 -2.25 -41.97
N ASP A 559 8.64 -2.88 -41.05
CA ASP A 559 7.39 -3.57 -41.33
C ASP A 559 6.20 -2.62 -41.16
#